data_2c20af5dbc03cf8d6d983910b24c06d9
#
_entry.id   2c20af5dbc03cf8d6d983910b24c06d9
#
_cell.length_a   1.000
_cell.length_b   1.000
_cell.length_c   1.000
_cell.angle_alpha   90.00
_cell.angle_beta   90.00
_cell.angle_gamma   90.00
#
_symmetry.space_group_name_H-M   'P 1'
#
loop_
_entity.id
_entity.type
_entity.pdbx_description
1 polymer ?
#
loop_
_entity_poly.entity_id
_entity_poly.type
_entity_poly.pdbx_seq_one_letter_code
_entity_poly.pdbx_strand_id
1 'polypeptide(L)'
;VNGCGPTSLSMVICGLTGKATWNPYKVAQFSQKQGYYISGQGTSWDLMTAGAKMLGLTSTEGTINNDYIRQNLTSSTPMICSMLPGDFTYSGHFIVLTGIDSEGRVVVNDPNSPKNSEKHWDMDRLLPQIRHIWKFEVEKAA
;
A
#
# COMPACT_ATOMS: atom_id res chain seq x y z
N VAL A 1 -8.19 7.15 -9.03
CA VAL A 1 -9.20 7.78 -8.27
C VAL A 1 -8.71 8.12 -6.87
N ASN A 2 -9.28 9.15 -6.27
CA ASN A 2 -8.77 9.82 -5.08
C ASN A 2 -8.74 8.97 -3.80
N GLY A 3 -9.47 7.87 -3.78
CA GLY A 3 -9.56 6.99 -2.61
C GLY A 3 -8.52 5.90 -2.51
N CYS A 4 -7.69 5.68 -3.53
CA CYS A 4 -6.77 4.54 -3.58
C CYS A 4 -5.72 4.56 -2.47
N GLY A 5 -5.11 5.71 -2.22
CA GLY A 5 -4.13 5.87 -1.15
C GLY A 5 -4.73 5.60 0.22
N PRO A 6 -5.78 6.34 0.61
CA PRO A 6 -6.44 6.10 1.89
C PRO A 6 -7.00 4.68 2.03
N THR A 7 -7.57 4.12 0.97
CA THR A 7 -8.10 2.75 1.01
C THR A 7 -6.98 1.74 1.21
N SER A 8 -5.84 1.89 0.52
CA SER A 8 -4.69 1.02 0.70
C SER A 8 -4.15 1.08 2.12
N LEU A 9 -4.02 2.28 2.68
CA LEU A 9 -3.57 2.44 4.07
C LEU A 9 -4.57 1.84 5.06
N SER A 10 -5.87 2.02 4.82
CA SER A 10 -6.92 1.39 5.62
C SER A 10 -6.79 -0.13 5.61
N MET A 11 -6.58 -0.72 4.44
CA MET A 11 -6.39 -2.17 4.31
C MET A 11 -5.22 -2.66 5.16
N VAL A 12 -4.10 -1.94 5.14
CA VAL A 12 -2.91 -2.28 5.92
C VAL A 12 -3.21 -2.19 7.42
N ILE A 13 -3.82 -1.09 7.86
CA ILE A 13 -4.14 -0.91 9.29
C ILE A 13 -5.10 -2.00 9.76
N CYS A 14 -6.19 -2.22 9.04
CA CYS A 14 -7.19 -3.21 9.43
C CYS A 14 -6.60 -4.62 9.42
N GLY A 15 -5.77 -4.94 8.45
CA GLY A 15 -5.11 -6.24 8.35
C GLY A 15 -4.13 -6.48 9.49
N LEU A 16 -3.36 -5.47 9.88
CA LEU A 16 -2.36 -5.59 10.94
C LEU A 16 -2.97 -5.56 12.35
N THR A 17 -4.03 -4.78 12.56
CA THR A 17 -4.62 -4.60 13.89
C THR A 17 -5.82 -5.48 14.16
N GLY A 18 -6.44 -6.03 13.12
CA GLY A 18 -7.70 -6.76 13.23
C GLY A 18 -8.89 -5.88 13.57
N LYS A 19 -8.75 -4.56 13.50
CA LYS A 19 -9.78 -3.59 13.86
C LYS A 19 -10.19 -2.76 12.65
N ALA A 20 -11.48 -2.43 12.55
CA ALA A 20 -12.03 -1.61 11.47
C ALA A 20 -12.16 -0.13 11.85
N THR A 21 -11.48 0.31 12.90
CA THR A 21 -11.54 1.68 13.39
C THR A 21 -11.17 2.69 12.29
N TRP A 22 -10.07 2.41 11.60
CA TRP A 22 -9.60 3.23 10.48
C TRP A 22 -10.06 2.66 9.16
N ASN A 23 -11.37 2.72 8.92
CA ASN A 23 -11.95 2.30 7.63
C ASN A 23 -11.55 3.28 6.52
N PRO A 24 -11.78 2.94 5.24
CA PRO A 24 -11.35 3.81 4.14
C PRO A 24 -11.88 5.24 4.24
N TYR A 25 -13.11 5.42 4.68
CA TYR A 25 -13.72 6.74 4.83
C TYR A 25 -12.98 7.59 5.87
N LYS A 26 -12.66 6.99 7.02
CA LYS A 26 -11.96 7.71 8.10
C LYS A 26 -10.53 8.03 7.73
N VAL A 27 -9.84 7.13 7.01
CA VAL A 27 -8.49 7.43 6.53
C VAL A 27 -8.52 8.55 5.49
N ALA A 28 -9.53 8.54 4.61
CA ALA A 28 -9.70 9.61 3.64
C ALA A 28 -9.94 10.98 4.31
N GLN A 29 -10.79 11.02 5.33
CA GLN A 29 -11.03 12.24 6.10
C GLN A 29 -9.75 12.71 6.79
N PHE A 30 -9.01 11.80 7.41
CA PHE A 30 -7.74 12.10 8.06
C PHE A 30 -6.76 12.67 7.04
N SER A 31 -6.62 12.03 5.89
CA SER A 31 -5.72 12.47 4.82
C SER A 31 -6.04 13.88 4.35
N GLN A 32 -7.32 14.16 4.13
CA GLN A 32 -7.78 15.48 3.70
C GLN A 32 -7.52 16.54 4.78
N LYS A 33 -7.82 16.22 6.02
CA LYS A 33 -7.65 17.14 7.15
C LYS A 33 -6.17 17.47 7.37
N GLN A 34 -5.27 16.52 7.16
CA GLN A 34 -3.83 16.72 7.30
C GLN A 34 -3.18 17.35 6.06
N GLY A 35 -3.94 17.57 5.00
CA GLY A 35 -3.40 18.16 3.78
C GLY A 35 -2.68 17.17 2.88
N TYR A 36 -2.87 15.89 3.06
CA TYR A 36 -2.23 14.84 2.24
C TYR A 36 -2.97 14.58 0.93
N TYR A 37 -4.17 15.11 0.79
CA TYR A 37 -4.90 15.06 -0.47
C TYR A 37 -4.96 16.44 -1.09
N ILE A 38 -4.55 16.56 -2.35
CA ILE A 38 -4.59 17.81 -3.10
C ILE A 38 -5.48 17.61 -4.32
N SER A 39 -6.52 18.43 -4.43
CA SER A 39 -7.46 18.33 -5.55
C SER A 39 -6.72 18.43 -6.88
N GLY A 40 -6.99 17.51 -7.79
CA GLY A 40 -6.33 17.42 -9.09
C GLY A 40 -4.98 16.74 -9.09
N GLN A 41 -4.37 16.51 -7.93
CA GLN A 41 -3.06 15.85 -7.82
C GLN A 41 -3.12 14.50 -7.09
N GLY A 42 -4.21 14.23 -6.38
CA GLY A 42 -4.38 12.99 -5.65
C GLY A 42 -3.72 12.97 -4.27
N THR A 43 -3.42 11.78 -3.78
CA THR A 43 -2.86 11.60 -2.44
C THR A 43 -1.36 11.85 -2.43
N SER A 44 -0.91 12.65 -1.47
CA SER A 44 0.52 12.87 -1.23
C SER A 44 1.17 11.60 -0.65
N TRP A 45 2.43 11.37 -1.01
CA TRP A 45 3.21 10.27 -0.43
C TRP A 45 3.41 10.43 1.09
N ASP A 46 3.25 11.66 1.63
CA ASP A 46 3.33 11.90 3.07
C ASP A 46 2.30 11.12 3.86
N LEU A 47 1.17 10.75 3.24
CA LEU A 47 0.20 9.86 3.88
C LEU A 47 0.84 8.53 4.25
N MET A 48 1.72 8.01 3.39
CA MET A 48 2.35 6.71 3.57
C MET A 48 3.51 6.73 4.58
N THR A 49 4.01 7.90 4.93
CA THR A 49 5.11 8.06 5.89
C THR A 49 4.62 8.70 7.18
N ALA A 50 4.56 10.02 7.25
CA ALA A 50 4.12 10.74 8.44
C ALA A 50 2.68 10.40 8.84
N GLY A 51 1.79 10.26 7.85
CA GLY A 51 0.39 9.90 8.11
C GLY A 51 0.25 8.52 8.75
N ALA A 52 0.94 7.54 8.19
CA ALA A 52 0.91 6.18 8.73
C ALA A 52 1.43 6.13 10.17
N LYS A 53 2.48 6.88 10.46
CA LYS A 53 3.03 6.98 11.82
C LYS A 53 1.99 7.56 12.79
N MET A 54 1.27 8.58 12.39
CA MET A 54 0.21 9.17 13.21
C MET A 54 -0.92 8.17 13.50
N LEU A 55 -1.11 7.19 12.63
CA LEU A 55 -2.15 6.17 12.79
C LEU A 55 -1.64 4.89 13.47
N GLY A 56 -0.42 4.90 14.00
CA GLY A 56 0.10 3.80 14.81
C GLY A 56 0.94 2.78 14.06
N LEU A 57 1.42 3.11 12.88
CA LEU A 57 2.25 2.23 12.08
C LEU A 57 3.69 2.73 12.00
N THR A 58 4.63 1.80 11.89
CA THR A 58 5.98 2.11 11.47
C THR A 58 6.04 1.94 9.95
N SER A 59 6.40 3.00 9.24
CA SER A 59 6.53 3.01 7.80
C SER A 59 8.00 3.12 7.43
N THR A 60 8.46 2.24 6.56
CA THR A 60 9.84 2.22 6.08
C THR A 60 9.84 2.27 4.57
N GLU A 61 10.51 3.27 4.00
CA GLU A 61 10.67 3.32 2.56
C GLU A 61 11.56 2.18 2.12
N GLY A 62 11.09 1.43 1.12
CA GLY A 62 11.78 0.23 0.67
C GLY A 62 12.55 0.43 -0.62
N THR A 63 13.21 -0.63 -1.04
CA THR A 63 13.94 -0.69 -2.30
C THR A 63 13.13 -1.50 -3.32
N ILE A 64 13.02 -1.01 -4.54
CA ILE A 64 12.26 -1.69 -5.59
C ILE A 64 13.15 -2.73 -6.23
N ASN A 65 13.28 -3.88 -5.57
CA ASN A 65 13.98 -5.03 -6.15
C ASN A 65 13.41 -6.35 -5.61
N ASN A 66 13.71 -7.40 -6.33
CA ASN A 66 13.23 -8.74 -6.02
C ASN A 66 13.64 -9.21 -4.61
N ASP A 67 14.90 -9.01 -4.26
CA ASP A 67 15.42 -9.49 -2.98
C ASP A 67 14.80 -8.76 -1.80
N TYR A 68 14.65 -7.44 -1.90
CA TYR A 68 14.02 -6.66 -0.84
C TYR A 68 12.61 -7.16 -0.57
N ILE A 69 11.80 -7.31 -1.62
CA ILE A 69 10.41 -7.71 -1.47
C ILE A 69 10.32 -9.12 -0.90
N ARG A 70 11.10 -10.06 -1.41
CA ARG A 70 11.08 -11.45 -0.93
C ARG A 70 11.55 -11.60 0.50
N GLN A 71 12.52 -10.78 0.93
CA GLN A 71 13.05 -10.85 2.28
C GLN A 71 12.17 -10.14 3.31
N ASN A 72 11.37 -9.16 2.90
CA ASN A 72 10.64 -8.30 3.82
C ASN A 72 9.12 -8.46 3.79
N LEU A 73 8.55 -8.97 2.71
CA LEU A 73 7.09 -9.05 2.57
C LEU A 73 6.55 -10.28 3.30
N THR A 74 5.80 -10.04 4.37
CA THR A 74 5.12 -11.10 5.15
C THR A 74 3.73 -10.61 5.53
N SER A 75 2.94 -11.47 6.16
CA SER A 75 1.62 -11.09 6.66
C SER A 75 1.67 -9.99 7.73
N SER A 76 2.80 -9.89 8.44
CA SER A 76 3.01 -8.87 9.48
C SER A 76 3.72 -7.63 8.95
N THR A 77 4.18 -7.65 7.71
CA THR A 77 4.92 -6.55 7.08
C THR A 77 4.43 -6.35 5.64
N PRO A 78 3.15 -5.96 5.48
CA PRO A 78 2.63 -5.67 4.14
C PRO A 78 3.30 -4.41 3.57
N MET A 79 3.18 -4.25 2.26
CA MET A 79 3.75 -3.11 1.56
C MET A 79 2.67 -2.39 0.76
N ILE A 80 2.82 -1.08 0.61
CA ILE A 80 2.03 -0.29 -0.32
C ILE A 80 2.96 0.19 -1.41
N CYS A 81 2.51 0.09 -2.65
CA CYS A 81 3.25 0.56 -3.82
C CYS A 81 2.50 1.67 -4.52
N SER A 82 3.21 2.74 -4.87
CA SER A 82 2.75 3.70 -5.85
C SER A 82 3.14 3.16 -7.23
N MET A 83 2.19 3.11 -8.16
CA MET A 83 2.37 2.44 -9.44
C MET A 83 2.55 3.41 -10.58
N LEU A 84 3.43 3.03 -11.52
CA LEU A 84 3.57 3.69 -12.82
C LEU A 84 2.42 3.24 -13.74
N PRO A 85 2.15 3.99 -14.83
CA PRO A 85 1.18 3.52 -15.82
C PRO A 85 1.51 2.10 -16.31
N GLY A 86 0.49 1.25 -16.39
CA GLY A 86 0.65 -0.15 -16.78
C GLY A 86 -0.61 -0.95 -16.48
N ASP A 87 -0.45 -2.16 -15.98
CA ASP A 87 -1.56 -3.08 -15.73
C ASP A 87 -2.54 -2.58 -14.67
N PHE A 88 -2.08 -1.72 -13.77
CA PHE A 88 -2.88 -1.26 -12.62
C PHE A 88 -3.53 0.10 -12.83
N THR A 89 -2.99 0.93 -13.69
CA THR A 89 -3.47 2.29 -13.85
C THR A 89 -2.97 2.90 -15.16
N TYR A 90 -3.68 3.93 -15.61
CA TYR A 90 -3.22 4.75 -16.74
C TYR A 90 -2.37 5.94 -16.29
N SER A 91 -2.57 6.43 -15.06
CA SER A 91 -1.95 7.69 -14.62
C SER A 91 -1.20 7.56 -13.30
N GLY A 92 -1.67 6.75 -12.39
CA GLY A 92 -1.09 6.55 -11.07
C GLY A 92 -2.10 5.92 -10.13
N HIS A 93 -1.60 5.10 -9.19
CA HIS A 93 -2.46 4.30 -8.32
C HIS A 93 -1.63 3.73 -7.18
N PHE A 94 -2.30 3.34 -6.11
CA PHE A 94 -1.69 2.64 -4.99
C PHE A 94 -2.27 1.24 -4.89
N ILE A 95 -1.42 0.25 -4.67
CA ILE A 95 -1.83 -1.14 -4.42
C ILE A 95 -1.15 -1.65 -3.17
N VAL A 96 -1.70 -2.72 -2.58
CA VAL A 96 -1.14 -3.35 -1.39
C VAL A 96 -0.56 -4.71 -1.77
N LEU A 97 0.65 -4.99 -1.29
CA LEU A 97 1.27 -6.31 -1.38
C LEU A 97 1.13 -6.97 -0.01
N THR A 98 0.62 -8.20 0.04
CA THR A 98 0.32 -8.87 1.30
C THR A 98 1.11 -10.14 1.54
N GLY A 99 1.76 -10.69 0.55
CA GLY A 99 2.54 -11.90 0.73
C GLY A 99 3.10 -12.45 -0.57
N ILE A 100 3.84 -13.55 -0.42
CA ILE A 100 4.39 -14.33 -1.53
C ILE A 100 3.77 -15.71 -1.44
N ASP A 101 3.24 -16.22 -2.54
CA ASP A 101 2.62 -17.55 -2.55
C ASP A 101 3.68 -18.65 -2.67
N SER A 102 3.24 -19.92 -2.66
CA SER A 102 4.13 -21.07 -2.72
C SER A 102 4.91 -21.17 -4.04
N GLU A 103 4.45 -20.50 -5.07
CA GLU A 103 5.10 -20.46 -6.39
C GLU A 103 6.00 -19.22 -6.57
N GLY A 104 6.14 -18.40 -5.52
CA GLY A 104 6.97 -17.21 -5.56
C GLY A 104 6.31 -15.99 -6.21
N ARG A 105 5.01 -16.03 -6.42
CA ARG A 105 4.25 -14.92 -6.97
C ARG A 105 3.76 -14.00 -5.85
N VAL A 106 3.57 -12.74 -6.19
CA VAL A 106 3.17 -11.71 -5.24
C VAL A 106 1.64 -11.65 -5.13
N VAL A 107 1.14 -11.68 -3.91
CA VAL A 107 -0.28 -11.50 -3.61
C VAL A 107 -0.58 -10.01 -3.51
N VAL A 108 -1.49 -9.53 -4.35
CA VAL A 108 -1.82 -8.10 -4.48
C VAL A 108 -3.26 -7.86 -4.07
N ASN A 109 -3.50 -6.76 -3.35
CA ASN A 109 -4.83 -6.20 -3.16
C ASN A 109 -4.86 -4.83 -3.85
N ASP A 110 -5.66 -4.75 -4.92
CA ASP A 110 -5.85 -3.52 -5.68
C ASP A 110 -7.20 -2.92 -5.29
N PRO A 111 -7.24 -1.75 -4.65
CA PRO A 111 -8.50 -1.15 -4.19
C PRO A 111 -9.53 -0.92 -5.31
N ASN A 112 -9.08 -0.82 -6.55
CA ASN A 112 -9.95 -0.53 -7.69
C ASN A 112 -10.20 -1.73 -8.60
N SER A 113 -9.60 -2.89 -8.32
CA SER A 113 -9.73 -4.02 -9.24
C SER A 113 -9.79 -5.36 -8.51
N PRO A 114 -10.99 -5.94 -8.39
CA PRO A 114 -11.11 -7.32 -7.91
C PRO A 114 -10.33 -8.30 -8.79
N LYS A 115 -10.32 -8.06 -10.09
CA LYS A 115 -9.61 -8.92 -11.04
C LYS A 115 -8.11 -8.94 -10.77
N ASN A 116 -7.50 -7.77 -10.57
CA ASN A 116 -6.08 -7.69 -10.25
C ASN A 116 -5.77 -8.26 -8.86
N SER A 117 -6.75 -8.23 -7.94
CA SER A 117 -6.61 -8.77 -6.59
C SER A 117 -6.75 -10.29 -6.54
N GLU A 118 -7.47 -10.90 -7.46
CA GLU A 118 -7.63 -12.35 -7.53
C GLU A 118 -6.39 -13.02 -8.11
N LYS A 119 -5.70 -12.33 -8.98
CA LYS A 119 -4.52 -12.84 -9.67
C LYS A 119 -3.29 -12.64 -8.80
N HIS A 120 -2.44 -13.67 -8.69
CA HIS A 120 -1.10 -13.49 -8.13
C HIS A 120 -0.16 -13.08 -9.25
N TRP A 121 0.81 -12.23 -8.93
CA TRP A 121 1.62 -11.54 -9.92
C TRP A 121 3.06 -12.06 -9.93
N ASP A 122 3.57 -12.35 -11.12
CA ASP A 122 5.00 -12.65 -11.27
C ASP A 122 5.81 -11.41 -10.90
N MET A 123 6.89 -11.61 -10.15
CA MET A 123 7.76 -10.52 -9.72
C MET A 123 8.30 -9.74 -10.92
N ASP A 124 8.68 -10.45 -11.99
CA ASP A 124 9.23 -9.83 -13.19
C ASP A 124 8.22 -8.91 -13.91
N ARG A 125 6.93 -9.23 -13.78
CA ARG A 125 5.87 -8.39 -14.34
C ARG A 125 5.57 -7.19 -13.45
N LEU A 126 5.59 -7.40 -12.15
CA LEU A 126 5.21 -6.39 -11.16
C LEU A 126 6.27 -5.31 -10.98
N LEU A 127 7.54 -5.71 -10.79
CA LEU A 127 8.62 -4.80 -10.42
C LEU A 127 8.76 -3.58 -11.35
N PRO A 128 8.75 -3.72 -12.69
CA PRO A 128 8.92 -2.56 -13.56
C PRO A 128 7.79 -1.54 -13.47
N GLN A 129 6.68 -1.90 -12.86
CA GLN A 129 5.50 -1.04 -12.75
C GLN A 129 5.46 -0.27 -11.42
N ILE A 130 6.39 -0.54 -10.50
CA ILE A 130 6.42 0.12 -9.20
C ILE A 130 7.23 1.42 -9.29
N ARG A 131 6.62 2.53 -8.86
CA ARG A 131 7.30 3.82 -8.75
C ARG A 131 7.97 3.98 -7.39
N HIS A 132 7.27 3.58 -6.33
CA HIS A 132 7.71 3.75 -4.94
C HIS A 132 7.12 2.64 -4.10
N ILE A 133 7.79 2.26 -3.02
CA ILE A 133 7.35 1.19 -2.15
C ILE A 133 7.61 1.53 -0.68
N TRP A 134 6.65 1.23 0.19
CA TRP A 134 6.76 1.38 1.63
C TRP A 134 6.37 0.10 2.32
N LYS A 135 7.12 -0.27 3.36
CA LYS A 135 6.83 -1.41 4.22
C LYS A 135 6.19 -0.91 5.51
N PHE A 136 5.19 -1.62 6.01
CA PHE A 136 4.47 -1.24 7.23
C PHE A 136 4.51 -2.33 8.26
N GLU A 137 4.60 -1.90 9.54
CA GLU A 137 4.51 -2.76 10.71
C GLU A 137 3.70 -2.02 11.77
N VAL A 138 3.08 -2.76 12.68
CA VAL A 138 2.47 -2.14 13.86
C VAL A 138 3.59 -1.50 14.67
N GLU A 139 3.40 -0.25 15.09
CA GLU A 139 4.37 0.45 15.93
C GLU A 139 4.51 -0.31 17.26
N LYS A 140 5.75 -0.65 17.62
CA LYS A 140 5.99 -1.33 18.88
C LYS A 140 5.87 -0.37 20.04
N ALA A 141 5.21 -0.79 21.12
CA ALA A 141 5.19 -0.01 22.36
C ALA A 141 6.63 0.13 22.88
N ALA A 142 6.97 1.34 23.28
CA ALA A 142 8.28 1.62 23.82
C ALA A 142 8.48 0.91 25.17
#